data_c5bb18c65a6bb0b3986a0be8fcecce6e
#
_entry.id   c5bb18c65a6bb0b3986a0be8fcecce6e
#
_cell.length_a   1.000
_cell.length_b   1.000
_cell.length_c   1.000
_cell.angle_alpha   90.00
_cell.angle_beta   90.00
_cell.angle_gamma   90.00
#
_symmetry.space_group_name_H-M   'P 1'
#
loop_
_entity.id
_entity.type
_entity.pdbx_description
1 polymer ?
#
loop_
_entity_poly.entity_id
_entity_poly.type
_entity_poly.pdbx_seq_one_letter_code
_entity_poly.pdbx_strand_id
1 'polypeptide(L)'
;MISVSLLVMNHSLTAFARSELWMKFLFPLGRVLFAFNFVLAFPYHFTHGAIQAAAEQGVLLPSVLVPLSGVLALAGGLSVALGYKTRWGAWALVAFLVPVTLWMHAFWRLSDPHTAFIEQVLFLKNISTLGGAVLISQFGAGPISVDQRHMPR
;
A
#
# COMPACT_ATOMS: atom_id res chain seq x y z
N MET A 1 -3.84 50.36 16.80
CA MET A 1 -3.22 49.05 17.11
C MET A 1 -4.12 47.84 16.90
N ILE A 2 -5.44 47.93 16.98
CA ILE A 2 -6.39 46.80 16.77
C ILE A 2 -6.44 46.31 15.33
N SER A 3 -6.23 47.17 14.32
CA SER A 3 -6.35 46.83 12.89
C SER A 3 -5.27 45.81 12.41
N VAL A 4 -4.02 45.92 12.87
CA VAL A 4 -2.92 45.02 12.46
C VAL A 4 -3.09 43.60 13.03
N SER A 5 -3.57 43.51 14.27
CA SER A 5 -3.82 42.22 14.94
C SER A 5 -4.94 41.44 14.23
N LEU A 6 -6.00 42.11 13.80
CA LEU A 6 -7.10 41.49 13.03
C LEU A 6 -6.65 41.02 11.64
N LEU A 7 -5.76 41.75 10.98
CA LEU A 7 -5.23 41.40 9.67
C LEU A 7 -4.34 40.17 9.74
N VAL A 8 -3.48 40.09 10.75
CA VAL A 8 -2.60 38.93 10.98
C VAL A 8 -3.41 37.67 11.34
N MET A 9 -4.45 37.87 12.20
CA MET A 9 -5.33 36.76 12.58
C MET A 9 -6.13 36.23 11.38
N ASN A 10 -6.65 37.13 10.52
CA ASN A 10 -7.38 36.72 9.32
C ASN A 10 -6.47 36.01 8.31
N HIS A 11 -5.20 36.42 8.16
CA HIS A 11 -4.23 35.78 7.28
C HIS A 11 -3.86 34.37 7.78
N SER A 12 -3.69 34.20 9.09
CA SER A 12 -3.40 32.88 9.69
C SER A 12 -4.59 31.93 9.56
N LEU A 13 -5.82 32.40 9.74
CA LEU A 13 -7.03 31.59 9.57
C LEU A 13 -7.24 31.15 8.12
N THR A 14 -6.98 32.03 7.15
CA THR A 14 -7.08 31.68 5.72
C THR A 14 -5.99 30.72 5.28
N ALA A 15 -4.77 30.84 5.79
CA ALA A 15 -3.68 29.91 5.54
C ALA A 15 -3.98 28.53 6.13
N PHE A 16 -4.50 28.49 7.36
CA PHE A 16 -4.91 27.23 8.01
C PHE A 16 -6.05 26.55 7.26
N ALA A 17 -7.10 27.28 6.89
CA ALA A 17 -8.23 26.74 6.11
C ALA A 17 -7.77 26.22 4.72
N ARG A 18 -6.79 26.87 4.10
CA ARG A 18 -6.22 26.43 2.83
C ARG A 18 -5.41 25.15 2.99
N SER A 19 -4.62 24.99 4.06
CA SER A 19 -3.88 23.77 4.34
C SER A 19 -4.80 22.56 4.57
N GLU A 20 -5.92 22.77 5.26
CA GLU A 20 -6.95 21.74 5.46
C GLU A 20 -7.56 21.25 4.14
N LEU A 21 -7.77 22.15 3.17
CA LEU A 21 -8.32 21.79 1.87
C LEU A 21 -7.37 20.88 1.07
N TRP A 22 -6.06 21.18 1.07
CA TRP A 22 -5.06 20.36 0.38
C TRP A 22 -4.90 18.99 1.02
N MET A 23 -4.89 18.92 2.34
CA MET A 23 -4.77 17.64 3.07
C MET A 23 -5.89 16.68 2.73
N LYS A 24 -7.11 17.16 2.46
CA LYS A 24 -8.24 16.30 2.04
C LYS A 24 -7.95 15.52 0.76
N PHE A 25 -7.16 16.06 -0.17
CA PHE A 25 -6.81 15.40 -1.43
C PHE A 25 -5.56 14.56 -1.33
N LEU A 26 -4.63 14.87 -0.41
CA LEU A 26 -3.40 14.10 -0.24
C LEU A 26 -3.67 12.68 0.28
N PHE A 27 -4.65 12.50 1.17
CA PHE A 27 -5.01 11.18 1.69
C PHE A 27 -5.47 10.21 0.58
N PRO A 28 -6.49 10.53 -0.23
CA PRO A 28 -6.91 9.63 -1.33
C PRO A 28 -5.80 9.44 -2.37
N LEU A 29 -5.02 10.48 -2.69
CA LEU A 29 -3.88 10.36 -3.59
C LEU A 29 -2.85 9.35 -3.06
N GLY A 30 -2.46 9.48 -1.78
CA GLY A 30 -1.51 8.55 -1.14
C GLY A 30 -2.01 7.11 -1.15
N ARG A 31 -3.30 6.87 -0.88
CA ARG A 31 -3.91 5.53 -0.95
C ARG A 31 -3.87 4.95 -2.35
N VAL A 32 -4.23 5.75 -3.37
CA VAL A 32 -4.21 5.30 -4.77
C VAL A 32 -2.79 4.98 -5.20
N LEU A 33 -1.81 5.84 -4.92
CA LEU A 33 -0.40 5.60 -5.24
C LEU A 33 0.14 4.36 -4.53
N PHE A 34 -0.19 4.19 -3.25
CA PHE A 34 0.19 3.00 -2.48
C PHE A 34 -0.40 1.72 -3.08
N ALA A 35 -1.70 1.74 -3.40
CA ALA A 35 -2.43 0.58 -3.91
C ALA A 35 -2.09 0.24 -5.36
N PHE A 36 -1.60 1.20 -6.13
CA PHE A 36 -1.36 1.09 -7.57
C PHE A 36 -0.49 -0.11 -7.94
N ASN A 37 0.59 -0.34 -7.17
CA ASN A 37 1.49 -1.47 -7.39
C ASN A 37 0.78 -2.83 -7.28
N PHE A 38 -0.12 -3.00 -6.33
CA PHE A 38 -0.85 -4.26 -6.12
C PHE A 38 -1.88 -4.52 -7.22
N VAL A 39 -2.55 -3.47 -7.68
CA VAL A 39 -3.53 -3.57 -8.77
C VAL A 39 -2.83 -3.90 -10.08
N LEU A 40 -1.72 -3.24 -10.40
CA LEU A 40 -0.97 -3.49 -11.63
C LEU A 40 -0.26 -4.85 -11.64
N ALA A 41 0.20 -5.32 -10.49
CA ALA A 41 0.86 -6.62 -10.40
C ALA A 41 -0.11 -7.81 -10.52
N PHE A 42 -1.42 -7.59 -10.39
CA PHE A 42 -2.42 -8.66 -10.39
C PHE A 42 -2.34 -9.61 -11.57
N PRO A 43 -2.29 -9.16 -12.85
CA PRO A 43 -2.25 -10.08 -14.00
C PRO A 43 -1.00 -10.98 -14.00
N TYR A 44 0.12 -10.49 -13.46
CA TYR A 44 1.37 -11.24 -13.41
C TYR A 44 1.24 -12.53 -12.59
N HIS A 45 0.45 -12.54 -11.53
CA HIS A 45 0.24 -13.72 -10.67
C HIS A 45 -0.44 -14.90 -11.37
N PHE A 46 -0.98 -14.68 -12.57
CA PHE A 46 -1.61 -15.73 -13.38
C PHE A 46 -0.71 -16.20 -14.53
N THR A 47 0.50 -15.68 -14.63
CA THR A 47 1.44 -16.09 -15.67
C THR A 47 2.17 -17.36 -15.28
N HIS A 48 2.50 -18.15 -16.29
CA HIS A 48 3.32 -19.35 -16.11
C HIS A 48 4.69 -19.02 -15.48
N GLY A 49 5.29 -17.88 -15.87
CA GLY A 49 6.58 -17.45 -15.33
C GLY A 49 6.54 -17.16 -13.83
N ALA A 50 5.47 -16.52 -13.32
CA ALA A 50 5.32 -16.26 -11.89
C ALA A 50 5.17 -17.55 -11.08
N ILE A 51 4.39 -18.52 -11.60
CA ILE A 51 4.19 -19.82 -10.97
C ILE A 51 5.50 -20.62 -10.95
N GLN A 52 6.24 -20.62 -12.05
CA GLN A 52 7.53 -21.30 -12.15
C GLN A 52 8.57 -20.68 -11.21
N ALA A 53 8.70 -19.35 -11.19
CA ALA A 53 9.61 -18.66 -10.27
C ALA A 53 9.31 -18.99 -8.81
N ALA A 54 8.03 -19.08 -8.43
CA ALA A 54 7.64 -19.49 -7.09
C ALA A 54 7.99 -20.97 -6.79
N ALA A 55 7.83 -21.86 -7.78
CA ALA A 55 8.24 -23.26 -7.65
C ALA A 55 9.76 -23.41 -7.42
N GLU A 56 10.56 -22.65 -8.16
CA GLU A 56 12.03 -22.62 -8.03
C GLU A 56 12.47 -22.10 -6.65
N GLN A 57 11.68 -21.20 -6.04
CA GLN A 57 11.90 -20.73 -4.65
C GLN A 57 11.35 -21.70 -3.58
N GLY A 58 10.82 -22.85 -3.97
CA GLY A 58 10.30 -23.86 -3.06
C GLY A 58 8.95 -23.54 -2.44
N VAL A 59 8.15 -22.70 -3.09
CA VAL A 59 6.77 -22.45 -2.65
C VAL A 59 5.94 -23.71 -2.84
N LEU A 60 5.23 -24.13 -1.80
CA LEU A 60 4.31 -25.28 -1.87
C LEU A 60 3.09 -24.92 -2.73
N LEU A 61 2.66 -25.87 -3.59
CA LEU A 61 1.49 -25.72 -4.47
C LEU A 61 1.47 -24.37 -5.23
N PRO A 62 2.56 -24.02 -5.97
CA PRO A 62 2.70 -22.68 -6.54
C PRO A 62 1.58 -22.35 -7.53
N SER A 63 1.02 -23.32 -8.25
CA SER A 63 -0.12 -23.15 -9.17
C SER A 63 -1.41 -22.68 -8.47
N VAL A 64 -1.51 -22.85 -7.17
CA VAL A 64 -2.66 -22.41 -6.36
C VAL A 64 -2.32 -21.17 -5.57
N LEU A 65 -1.18 -21.18 -4.85
CA LEU A 65 -0.84 -20.09 -3.94
C LEU A 65 -0.46 -18.80 -4.67
N VAL A 66 0.16 -18.86 -5.84
CA VAL A 66 0.52 -17.65 -6.61
C VAL A 66 -0.73 -16.91 -7.12
N PRO A 67 -1.69 -17.54 -7.83
CA PRO A 67 -2.93 -16.87 -8.19
C PRO A 67 -3.74 -16.39 -6.99
N LEU A 68 -3.82 -17.18 -5.92
CA LEU A 68 -4.54 -16.81 -4.69
C LEU A 68 -3.92 -15.56 -4.04
N SER A 69 -2.59 -15.49 -3.98
CA SER A 69 -1.88 -14.31 -3.47
C SER A 69 -2.14 -13.07 -4.32
N GLY A 70 -2.25 -13.22 -5.64
CA GLY A 70 -2.64 -12.15 -6.56
C GLY A 70 -4.04 -11.62 -6.29
N VAL A 71 -5.01 -12.52 -6.07
CA VAL A 71 -6.39 -12.13 -5.70
C VAL A 71 -6.40 -11.38 -4.37
N LEU A 72 -5.65 -11.87 -3.37
CA LEU A 72 -5.54 -11.21 -2.07
C LEU A 72 -4.93 -9.80 -2.20
N ALA A 73 -3.86 -9.66 -2.98
CA ALA A 73 -3.20 -8.38 -3.25
C ALA A 73 -4.13 -7.40 -3.97
N LEU A 74 -4.86 -7.86 -4.99
CA LEU A 74 -5.85 -7.05 -5.70
C LEU A 74 -6.98 -6.59 -4.77
N ALA A 75 -7.58 -7.51 -4.01
CA ALA A 75 -8.67 -7.18 -3.10
C ALA A 75 -8.23 -6.18 -2.03
N GLY A 76 -7.06 -6.38 -1.42
CA GLY A 76 -6.46 -5.45 -0.47
C GLY A 76 -6.14 -4.09 -1.10
N GLY A 77 -5.53 -4.10 -2.29
CA GLY A 77 -5.21 -2.88 -3.05
C GLY A 77 -6.45 -2.07 -3.40
N LEU A 78 -7.49 -2.69 -3.96
CA LEU A 78 -8.75 -2.01 -4.27
C LEU A 78 -9.45 -1.48 -3.01
N SER A 79 -9.47 -2.26 -1.94
CA SER A 79 -10.01 -1.85 -0.64
C SER A 79 -9.33 -0.56 -0.14
N VAL A 80 -8.01 -0.50 -0.17
CA VAL A 80 -7.22 0.68 0.22
C VAL A 80 -7.44 1.84 -0.74
N ALA A 81 -7.39 1.62 -2.06
CA ALA A 81 -7.55 2.68 -3.06
C ALA A 81 -8.91 3.38 -2.94
N LEU A 82 -9.99 2.60 -2.87
CA LEU A 82 -11.36 3.09 -2.75
C LEU A 82 -11.67 3.66 -1.36
N GLY A 83 -10.89 3.29 -0.36
CA GLY A 83 -11.17 3.63 1.03
C GLY A 83 -12.40 2.88 1.57
N TYR A 84 -12.58 1.62 1.17
CA TYR A 84 -13.66 0.75 1.62
C TYR A 84 -13.10 -0.38 2.48
N LYS A 85 -13.56 -0.47 3.73
CA LYS A 85 -13.00 -1.39 4.74
C LYS A 85 -11.47 -1.33 4.78
N THR A 86 -10.94 -0.12 4.68
CA THR A 86 -9.53 0.17 4.42
C THR A 86 -8.57 -0.53 5.37
N ARG A 87 -8.92 -0.61 6.66
CA ARG A 87 -8.11 -1.31 7.67
C ARG A 87 -7.96 -2.80 7.36
N TRP A 88 -9.04 -3.45 6.96
CA TRP A 88 -9.04 -4.86 6.58
C TRP A 88 -8.27 -5.10 5.29
N GLY A 89 -8.43 -4.21 4.29
CA GLY A 89 -7.64 -4.23 3.06
C GLY A 89 -6.15 -4.10 3.33
N ALA A 90 -5.76 -3.19 4.23
CA ALA A 90 -4.37 -3.02 4.63
C ALA A 90 -3.81 -4.28 5.34
N TRP A 91 -4.57 -4.92 6.22
CA TRP A 91 -4.18 -6.20 6.83
C TRP A 91 -4.08 -7.35 5.80
N ALA A 92 -4.94 -7.36 4.79
CA ALA A 92 -4.82 -8.32 3.67
C ALA A 92 -3.51 -8.12 2.90
N LEU A 93 -3.09 -6.85 2.69
CA LEU A 93 -1.79 -6.54 2.08
C LEU A 93 -0.61 -6.90 2.98
N VAL A 94 -0.73 -6.75 4.31
CA VAL A 94 0.29 -7.25 5.26
C VAL A 94 0.42 -8.77 5.14
N ALA A 95 -0.71 -9.50 5.14
CA ALA A 95 -0.73 -10.96 4.99
C ALA A 95 -0.15 -11.44 3.65
N PHE A 96 -0.30 -10.65 2.58
CA PHE A 96 0.34 -10.88 1.29
C PHE A 96 1.84 -10.57 1.32
N LEU A 97 2.24 -9.39 1.81
CA LEU A 97 3.61 -8.90 1.73
C LEU A 97 4.58 -9.72 2.58
N VAL A 98 4.18 -10.15 3.76
CA VAL A 98 5.09 -10.88 4.66
C VAL A 98 5.62 -12.17 4.01
N PRO A 99 4.78 -13.12 3.57
CA PRO A 99 5.30 -14.35 2.94
C PRO A 99 6.00 -14.08 1.61
N VAL A 100 5.48 -13.19 0.77
CA VAL A 100 6.10 -12.86 -0.52
C VAL A 100 7.49 -12.27 -0.31
N THR A 101 7.67 -11.37 0.64
CA THR A 101 8.97 -10.74 0.92
C THR A 101 9.98 -11.77 1.42
N LEU A 102 9.59 -12.61 2.35
CA LEU A 102 10.50 -13.58 2.97
C LEU A 102 10.82 -14.77 2.06
N TRP A 103 9.91 -15.14 1.16
CA TRP A 103 10.08 -16.32 0.31
C TRP A 103 10.64 -15.97 -1.06
N MET A 104 10.03 -15.00 -1.74
CA MET A 104 10.39 -14.66 -3.11
C MET A 104 11.63 -13.76 -3.20
N HIS A 105 11.90 -12.95 -2.17
CA HIS A 105 13.02 -12.00 -2.16
C HIS A 105 14.10 -12.38 -1.13
N ALA A 106 14.35 -13.67 -0.96
CA ALA A 106 15.34 -14.22 -0.03
C ALA A 106 16.77 -14.08 -0.60
N PHE A 107 17.25 -12.85 -0.79
CA PHE A 107 18.55 -12.52 -1.40
C PHE A 107 19.75 -13.22 -0.74
N TRP A 108 19.65 -13.55 0.55
CA TRP A 108 20.69 -14.27 1.29
C TRP A 108 20.86 -15.73 0.87
N ARG A 109 20.01 -16.27 0.01
CA ARG A 109 20.09 -17.63 -0.54
C ARG A 109 20.79 -17.67 -1.90
N LEU A 110 21.09 -16.52 -2.50
CA LEU A 110 21.58 -16.39 -3.85
C LEU A 110 23.11 -16.27 -3.86
N SER A 111 23.76 -17.01 -4.77
CA SER A 111 25.21 -17.02 -4.92
C SER A 111 25.70 -15.97 -5.93
N ASP A 112 24.86 -15.61 -6.91
CA ASP A 112 25.20 -14.58 -7.88
C ASP A 112 25.02 -13.18 -7.26
N PRO A 113 26.11 -12.35 -7.15
CA PRO A 113 26.04 -11.06 -6.49
C PRO A 113 25.08 -10.06 -7.15
N HIS A 114 24.94 -10.11 -8.49
CA HIS A 114 24.07 -9.21 -9.21
C HIS A 114 22.59 -9.51 -8.94
N THR A 115 22.20 -10.77 -9.03
CA THR A 115 20.84 -11.22 -8.71
C THR A 115 20.52 -11.00 -7.24
N ALA A 116 21.45 -11.30 -6.34
CA ALA A 116 21.28 -11.04 -4.90
C ALA A 116 21.04 -9.56 -4.60
N PHE A 117 21.76 -8.66 -5.27
CA PHE A 117 21.54 -7.22 -5.11
C PHE A 117 20.17 -6.78 -5.57
N ILE A 118 19.69 -7.26 -6.73
CA ILE A 118 18.33 -6.96 -7.23
C ILE A 118 17.27 -7.44 -6.24
N GLU A 119 17.39 -8.66 -5.76
CA GLU A 119 16.45 -9.24 -4.80
C GLU A 119 16.49 -8.52 -3.44
N GLN A 120 17.64 -8.03 -3.01
CA GLN A 120 17.77 -7.19 -1.82
C GLN A 120 17.03 -5.87 -1.97
N VAL A 121 17.12 -5.21 -3.13
CA VAL A 121 16.37 -3.96 -3.41
C VAL A 121 14.87 -4.23 -3.37
N LEU A 122 14.40 -5.35 -3.95
CA LEU A 122 13.00 -5.73 -3.94
C LEU A 122 12.52 -6.07 -2.52
N PHE A 123 13.34 -6.75 -1.72
CA PHE A 123 13.08 -7.01 -0.31
C PHE A 123 12.88 -5.70 0.47
N LEU A 124 13.82 -4.76 0.37
CA LEU A 124 13.76 -3.47 1.06
C LEU A 124 12.55 -2.63 0.62
N LYS A 125 12.23 -2.64 -0.68
CA LYS A 125 11.01 -2.01 -1.21
C LYS A 125 9.76 -2.61 -0.56
N ASN A 126 9.68 -3.92 -0.44
CA ASN A 126 8.54 -4.59 0.18
C ASN A 126 8.44 -4.30 1.69
N ILE A 127 9.56 -4.23 2.41
CA ILE A 127 9.58 -3.80 3.83
C ILE A 127 9.03 -2.36 3.97
N SER A 128 9.44 -1.44 3.10
CA SER A 128 8.90 -0.06 3.10
C SER A 128 7.40 -0.04 2.81
N THR A 129 6.95 -0.85 1.85
CA THR A 129 5.53 -1.00 1.51
C THR A 129 4.74 -1.62 2.67
N LEU A 130 5.31 -2.61 3.36
CA LEU A 130 4.73 -3.22 4.56
C LEU A 130 4.53 -2.19 5.66
N GLY A 131 5.53 -1.31 5.90
CA GLY A 131 5.39 -0.18 6.83
C GLY A 131 4.21 0.72 6.47
N GLY A 132 4.05 1.05 5.18
CA GLY A 132 2.89 1.81 4.68
C GLY A 132 1.56 1.10 4.94
N ALA A 133 1.47 -0.22 4.70
CA ALA A 133 0.27 -1.01 4.97
C ALA A 133 -0.08 -1.01 6.47
N VAL A 134 0.91 -1.16 7.35
CA VAL A 134 0.71 -1.09 8.80
C VAL A 134 0.19 0.29 9.21
N LEU A 135 0.75 1.37 8.71
CA LEU A 135 0.25 2.73 8.97
C LEU A 135 -1.21 2.88 8.52
N ILE A 136 -1.55 2.47 7.30
CA ILE A 136 -2.93 2.53 6.79
C ILE A 136 -3.88 1.68 7.65
N SER A 137 -3.45 0.53 8.15
CA SER A 137 -4.27 -0.31 9.03
C SER A 137 -4.64 0.38 10.34
N GLN A 138 -3.78 1.25 10.86
CA GLN A 138 -4.01 2.00 12.10
C GLN A 138 -4.83 3.27 11.86
N PHE A 139 -4.43 4.08 10.88
CA PHE A 139 -5.08 5.37 10.64
C PHE A 139 -6.36 5.28 9.81
N GLY A 140 -6.53 4.20 9.03
CA GLY A 140 -7.72 3.98 8.20
C GLY A 140 -7.74 4.81 6.91
N ALA A 141 -8.94 5.01 6.38
CA ALA A 141 -9.13 5.58 5.04
C ALA A 141 -8.84 7.09 4.94
N GLY A 142 -8.98 7.84 6.03
CA GLY A 142 -8.94 9.30 5.98
C GLY A 142 -10.12 9.93 5.20
N PRO A 143 -10.03 11.21 4.87
CA PRO A 143 -11.09 11.94 4.15
C PRO A 143 -11.26 11.42 2.71
N ILE A 144 -12.43 11.71 2.13
CA ILE A 144 -12.81 11.32 0.76
C ILE A 144 -12.63 9.80 0.57
N SER A 145 -13.38 9.02 1.35
CA SER A 145 -13.37 7.56 1.33
C SER A 145 -14.79 7.00 1.37
N VAL A 146 -14.95 5.76 0.94
CA VAL A 146 -16.23 5.04 1.06
C VAL A 146 -16.56 4.82 2.54
N ASP A 147 -15.56 4.47 3.36
CA ASP A 147 -15.72 4.28 4.80
C ASP A 147 -16.33 5.51 5.48
N GLN A 148 -15.90 6.72 5.05
CA GLN A 148 -16.39 7.96 5.63
C GLN A 148 -17.88 8.24 5.30
N ARG A 149 -18.37 7.80 4.14
CA ARG A 149 -19.77 7.97 3.72
C ARG A 149 -20.75 7.17 4.56
N HIS A 150 -20.27 6.08 5.18
CA HIS A 150 -21.08 5.16 5.97
C HIS A 150 -20.99 5.41 7.48
N MET A 151 -20.19 6.40 7.94
CA MET A 151 -20.23 6.81 9.34
C MET A 151 -21.46 7.66 9.59
N PRO A 152 -22.30 7.32 10.60
CA PRO A 152 -23.38 8.22 11.03
C PRO A 152 -22.78 9.53 11.51
N ARG A 153 -23.35 10.65 11.07
CA ARG A 153 -22.99 12.01 11.49
C ARG A 153 -23.42 12.26 12.92
#